data_ac7931671cafcc6fda2487ca1bf81bb0
#
_entry.id   ac7931671cafcc6fda2487ca1bf81bb0
#
_cell.length_a   1.000
_cell.length_b   1.000
_cell.length_c   1.000
_cell.angle_alpha   90.00
_cell.angle_beta   90.00
_cell.angle_gamma   90.00
#
_symmetry.space_group_name_H-M   'P 1'
#
loop_
_entity.id
_entity.type
_entity.pdbx_description
1 polymer ?
#
loop_
_entity_poly.entity_id
_entity_poly.type
_entity_poly.pdbx_seq_one_letter_code
_entity_poly.pdbx_strand_id
1 'polypeptide(L)'
;MKDFATAGSQRWLQIVIDQHQPIIDSKLQAVLGLPSEDSILWVSPVRSTKFREYRDMKALRQLGVNSLPVRPLNTFWPQRGPVWDGLARTKSEQLIFIEAKAIIPEAASPRTRATPESLKLILQSLAEARHFFAPRATSEWSGTFYQYANRLAHHYFFTKVNGLQSHLVFLYFINAEDVSGPTSEAEWRGAIQLLHAALGLSSNRLPVGVHEVFLDVRLLR
;
A
#
# COMPACT_ATOMS: atom_id res chain seq x y z
N MET A 1 -12.16 24.98 5.04
CA MET A 1 -11.40 23.90 4.35
C MET A 1 -11.03 22.84 5.37
N LYS A 2 -11.00 21.56 5.02
CA LYS A 2 -10.46 20.55 5.94
C LYS A 2 -8.93 20.69 5.96
N ASP A 3 -8.36 20.84 7.14
CA ASP A 3 -6.92 20.90 7.34
C ASP A 3 -6.30 19.51 7.10
N PHE A 4 -4.99 19.47 6.93
CA PHE A 4 -4.24 18.22 6.90
C PHE A 4 -4.46 17.41 8.18
N ALA A 5 -4.23 16.11 8.12
CA ALA A 5 -4.12 15.28 9.31
C ALA A 5 -3.06 15.85 10.26
N THR A 6 -3.20 15.60 11.56
CA THR A 6 -2.39 16.26 12.59
C THR A 6 -0.93 15.78 12.63
N ALA A 7 -0.70 14.50 12.33
CA ALA A 7 0.62 13.89 12.38
C ALA A 7 0.69 12.58 11.58
N GLY A 8 1.89 12.07 11.40
CA GLY A 8 2.19 10.74 10.88
C GLY A 8 2.06 10.58 9.37
N SER A 9 2.03 9.34 8.93
CA SER A 9 2.04 8.99 7.50
C SER A 9 0.92 9.63 6.71
N GLN A 10 -0.29 9.71 7.28
CA GLN A 10 -1.45 10.34 6.65
C GLN A 10 -1.20 11.84 6.40
N ARG A 11 -0.64 12.56 7.37
CA ARG A 11 -0.30 13.98 7.22
C ARG A 11 0.71 14.22 6.11
N TRP A 12 1.81 13.48 6.14
CA TRP A 12 2.88 13.66 5.15
C TRP A 12 2.45 13.28 3.74
N LEU A 13 1.62 12.24 3.60
CA LEU A 13 1.06 11.87 2.31
C LEU A 13 0.14 12.96 1.74
N GLN A 14 -0.70 13.57 2.58
CA GLN A 14 -1.55 14.69 2.17
C GLN A 14 -0.71 15.91 1.75
N ILE A 15 0.34 16.24 2.51
CA ILE A 15 1.23 17.37 2.21
C ILE A 15 1.95 17.15 0.87
N VAL A 16 2.57 15.98 0.68
CA VAL A 16 3.35 15.73 -0.53
C VAL A 16 2.48 15.74 -1.79
N ILE A 17 1.29 15.19 -1.74
CA ILE A 17 0.37 15.17 -2.89
C ILE A 17 -0.20 16.55 -3.18
N ASP A 18 -0.53 17.33 -2.15
CA ASP A 18 -1.20 18.63 -2.32
C ASP A 18 -0.22 19.76 -2.65
N GLN A 19 1.00 19.74 -2.11
CA GLN A 19 1.94 20.86 -2.17
C GLN A 19 3.24 20.54 -2.87
N HIS A 20 3.63 19.26 -2.93
CA HIS A 20 4.94 18.82 -3.45
C HIS A 20 4.82 17.64 -4.41
N GLN A 21 3.70 17.54 -5.12
CA GLN A 21 3.39 16.41 -6.01
C GLN A 21 4.54 16.04 -6.96
N PRO A 22 5.28 16.96 -7.59
CA PRO A 22 6.39 16.60 -8.49
C PRO A 22 7.48 15.75 -7.81
N ILE A 23 7.68 15.89 -6.49
CA ILE A 23 8.69 15.14 -5.74
C ILE A 23 8.27 13.66 -5.65
N ILE A 24 7.04 13.39 -5.27
CA ILE A 24 6.56 12.00 -5.17
C ILE A 24 6.37 11.38 -6.55
N ASP A 25 5.88 12.13 -7.54
CA ASP A 25 5.70 11.64 -8.90
C ASP A 25 7.04 11.20 -9.51
N SER A 26 8.10 12.00 -9.37
CA SER A 26 9.44 11.64 -9.86
C SER A 26 9.97 10.36 -9.19
N LYS A 27 9.77 10.19 -7.89
CA LYS A 27 10.18 8.97 -7.18
C LYS A 27 9.38 7.75 -7.65
N LEU A 28 8.08 7.89 -7.82
CA LEU A 28 7.23 6.82 -8.31
C LEU A 28 7.57 6.46 -9.75
N GLN A 29 7.72 7.44 -10.65
CA GLN A 29 8.13 7.18 -12.04
C GLN A 29 9.44 6.39 -12.10
N ALA A 30 10.44 6.78 -11.32
CA ALA A 30 11.72 6.10 -11.28
C ALA A 30 11.60 4.63 -10.78
N VAL A 31 10.87 4.40 -9.68
CA VAL A 31 10.78 3.06 -9.07
C VAL A 31 9.85 2.12 -9.84
N LEU A 32 8.82 2.67 -10.49
CA LEU A 32 7.88 1.92 -11.32
C LEU A 32 8.41 1.69 -12.74
N GLY A 33 9.50 2.35 -13.11
CA GLY A 33 10.06 2.27 -14.48
C GLY A 33 9.14 2.89 -15.53
N LEU A 34 8.40 3.95 -15.16
CA LEU A 34 7.47 4.61 -16.07
C LEU A 34 8.22 5.54 -17.01
N PRO A 35 7.82 5.63 -18.30
CA PRO A 35 8.29 6.67 -19.19
C PRO A 35 7.97 8.07 -18.64
N SER A 36 8.80 9.07 -18.97
CA SER A 36 8.60 10.45 -18.50
C SER A 36 7.27 11.07 -18.92
N GLU A 37 6.74 10.65 -20.07
CA GLU A 37 5.44 11.06 -20.61
C GLU A 37 4.23 10.37 -19.95
N ASP A 38 4.45 9.31 -19.14
CA ASP A 38 3.40 8.62 -18.43
C ASP A 38 3.16 9.27 -17.06
N SER A 39 2.39 10.34 -17.07
CA SER A 39 2.10 11.13 -15.88
C SER A 39 1.24 10.38 -14.88
N ILE A 40 1.43 10.69 -13.60
CA ILE A 40 0.68 10.12 -12.48
C ILE A 40 -0.51 11.03 -12.15
N LEU A 41 -1.70 10.44 -12.11
CA LEU A 41 -2.96 11.10 -11.78
C LEU A 41 -3.42 10.63 -10.40
N TRP A 42 -3.28 11.50 -9.40
CA TRP A 42 -3.71 11.21 -8.04
C TRP A 42 -5.22 11.28 -7.89
N VAL A 43 -5.77 10.29 -7.22
CA VAL A 43 -7.20 10.15 -6.93
C VAL A 43 -7.48 10.33 -5.44
N SER A 44 -6.54 9.90 -4.60
CA SER A 44 -6.62 9.93 -3.13
C SER A 44 -5.22 9.90 -2.52
N PRO A 45 -5.00 10.63 -1.40
CA PRO A 45 -5.83 11.66 -0.82
C PRO A 45 -5.64 13.00 -1.54
N VAL A 46 -6.69 13.60 -2.04
CA VAL A 46 -6.63 14.91 -2.71
C VAL A 46 -7.53 15.93 -1.99
N ARG A 47 -7.13 17.21 -2.02
CA ARG A 47 -7.85 18.29 -1.35
C ARG A 47 -9.30 18.44 -1.82
N SER A 48 -9.57 18.26 -3.11
CA SER A 48 -10.91 18.35 -3.70
C SER A 48 -11.92 17.37 -3.09
N THR A 49 -11.47 16.22 -2.61
CA THR A 49 -12.28 15.22 -1.90
C THR A 49 -12.13 15.30 -0.38
N LYS A 50 -11.56 16.40 0.16
CA LYS A 50 -11.27 16.58 1.59
C LYS A 50 -10.38 15.46 2.14
N PHE A 51 -9.38 15.04 1.35
CA PHE A 51 -8.41 13.99 1.68
C PHE A 51 -9.08 12.65 2.05
N ARG A 52 -10.17 12.30 1.34
CA ARG A 52 -10.88 11.05 1.58
C ARG A 52 -10.06 9.86 1.10
N GLU A 53 -9.98 8.83 1.92
CA GLU A 53 -9.44 7.51 1.62
C GLU A 53 -10.56 6.55 1.19
N TYR A 54 -10.19 5.53 0.44
CA TYR A 54 -11.15 4.58 -0.14
C TYR A 54 -10.73 3.13 0.14
N ARG A 55 -11.72 2.25 0.14
CA ARG A 55 -11.56 0.80 0.30
C ARG A 55 -12.48 0.03 -0.65
N ASP A 56 -12.26 -1.29 -0.75
CA ASP A 56 -13.10 -2.22 -1.50
C ASP A 56 -13.33 -1.76 -2.95
N MET A 57 -14.47 -2.11 -3.53
CA MET A 57 -14.83 -1.67 -4.89
C MET A 57 -14.93 -0.15 -5.05
N LYS A 58 -15.06 0.61 -3.93
CA LYS A 58 -15.02 2.08 -4.03
C LYS A 58 -13.63 2.58 -4.42
N ALA A 59 -12.56 1.96 -3.91
CA ALA A 59 -11.21 2.29 -4.31
C ALA A 59 -10.97 1.99 -5.80
N LEU A 60 -11.39 0.83 -6.26
CA LEU A 60 -11.27 0.44 -7.67
C LEU A 60 -12.05 1.37 -8.61
N ARG A 61 -13.28 1.73 -8.25
CA ARG A 61 -14.10 2.67 -9.05
C ARG A 61 -13.48 4.05 -9.17
N GLN A 62 -12.82 4.54 -8.11
CA GLN A 62 -12.09 5.80 -8.17
C GLN A 62 -10.91 5.74 -9.16
N LEU A 63 -10.33 4.56 -9.35
CA LEU A 63 -9.28 4.29 -10.33
C LEU A 63 -9.81 3.95 -11.74
N GLY A 64 -11.14 4.00 -11.96
CA GLY A 64 -11.76 3.70 -13.26
C GLY A 64 -12.17 2.24 -13.44
N VAL A 65 -11.95 1.36 -12.45
CA VAL A 65 -12.31 -0.06 -12.54
C VAL A 65 -13.70 -0.29 -11.93
N ASN A 66 -14.70 -0.48 -12.77
CA ASN A 66 -16.09 -0.67 -12.35
C ASN A 66 -16.44 -2.12 -11.99
N SER A 67 -15.74 -3.08 -12.58
CA SER A 67 -15.90 -4.52 -12.31
C SER A 67 -14.56 -5.23 -12.45
N LEU A 68 -14.42 -6.36 -11.77
CA LEU A 68 -13.28 -7.24 -11.91
C LEU A 68 -13.58 -8.34 -12.93
N PRO A 69 -12.67 -8.60 -13.89
CA PRO A 69 -13.01 -9.42 -15.06
C PRO A 69 -13.13 -10.92 -14.77
N VAL A 70 -12.43 -11.44 -13.76
CA VAL A 70 -12.35 -12.88 -13.51
C VAL A 70 -13.07 -13.29 -12.22
N ARG A 71 -12.70 -12.69 -11.09
CA ARG A 71 -13.23 -13.06 -9.77
C ARG A 71 -13.69 -11.83 -9.01
N PRO A 72 -14.95 -11.77 -8.54
CA PRO A 72 -15.45 -10.65 -7.74
C PRO A 72 -14.74 -10.51 -6.40
N LEU A 73 -14.51 -9.27 -5.95
CA LEU A 73 -13.77 -8.99 -4.71
C LEU A 73 -14.41 -9.64 -3.47
N ASN A 74 -15.73 -9.66 -3.39
CA ASN A 74 -16.46 -10.23 -2.24
C ASN A 74 -16.32 -11.76 -2.10
N THR A 75 -15.80 -12.46 -3.10
CA THR A 75 -15.46 -13.89 -3.04
C THR A 75 -14.01 -14.13 -2.61
N PHE A 76 -13.22 -13.07 -2.54
CA PHE A 76 -11.82 -13.09 -2.09
C PHE A 76 -11.65 -12.42 -0.73
N TRP A 77 -12.33 -11.31 -0.50
CA TRP A 77 -12.19 -10.57 0.75
C TRP A 77 -13.56 -10.09 1.25
N PRO A 78 -13.82 -10.18 2.57
CA PRO A 78 -15.07 -9.68 3.13
C PRO A 78 -15.15 -8.16 3.00
N GLN A 79 -16.35 -7.61 3.12
CA GLN A 79 -16.54 -6.16 3.19
C GLN A 79 -15.68 -5.53 4.29
N ARG A 80 -15.32 -4.26 4.12
CA ARG A 80 -14.40 -3.52 4.98
C ARG A 80 -12.96 -4.03 4.89
N GLY A 81 -12.52 -4.30 3.68
CA GLY A 81 -11.12 -4.57 3.34
C GLY A 81 -10.20 -3.37 3.65
N PRO A 82 -8.93 -3.43 3.22
CA PRO A 82 -7.97 -2.38 3.51
C PRO A 82 -8.45 -1.01 3.01
N VAL A 83 -8.28 0.00 3.86
CA VAL A 83 -8.34 1.40 3.45
C VAL A 83 -6.98 1.72 2.84
N TRP A 84 -6.98 2.26 1.64
CA TRP A 84 -5.75 2.65 0.96
C TRP A 84 -5.40 4.08 1.34
N ASP A 85 -4.17 4.29 1.79
CA ASP A 85 -3.66 5.61 2.15
C ASP A 85 -3.56 6.51 0.92
N GLY A 86 -3.15 5.92 -0.22
CA GLY A 86 -3.11 6.61 -1.49
C GLY A 86 -3.57 5.77 -2.67
N LEU A 87 -4.20 6.44 -3.63
CA LEU A 87 -4.62 5.88 -4.91
C LEU A 87 -4.22 6.81 -6.04
N ALA A 88 -3.58 6.27 -7.04
CA ALA A 88 -3.27 6.98 -8.28
C ALA A 88 -3.37 6.04 -9.48
N ARG A 89 -3.39 6.60 -10.66
CA ARG A 89 -3.24 5.86 -11.92
C ARG A 89 -2.30 6.59 -12.83
N THR A 90 -1.66 5.87 -13.73
CA THR A 90 -0.86 6.50 -14.77
C THR A 90 -1.74 6.90 -15.95
N LYS A 91 -1.22 7.74 -16.83
CA LYS A 91 -1.87 8.08 -18.10
C LYS A 91 -2.08 6.83 -18.99
N SER A 92 -1.21 5.82 -18.87
CA SER A 92 -1.34 4.51 -19.52
C SER A 92 -2.26 3.53 -18.78
N GLU A 93 -3.08 4.03 -17.82
CA GLU A 93 -4.11 3.27 -17.10
C GLU A 93 -3.55 2.21 -16.12
N GLN A 94 -2.28 2.24 -15.75
CA GLN A 94 -1.76 1.39 -14.68
C GLN A 94 -2.22 1.92 -13.33
N LEU A 95 -2.66 1.03 -12.45
CA LEU A 95 -3.19 1.39 -11.13
C LEU A 95 -2.07 1.43 -10.09
N ILE A 96 -2.10 2.40 -9.19
CA ILE A 96 -1.13 2.54 -8.11
C ILE A 96 -1.87 2.57 -6.77
N PHE A 97 -1.57 1.59 -5.92
CA PHE A 97 -2.08 1.47 -4.56
C PHE A 97 -0.95 1.77 -3.58
N ILE A 98 -1.18 2.67 -2.63
CA ILE A 98 -0.16 3.10 -1.68
C ILE A 98 -0.56 2.76 -0.26
N GLU A 99 0.38 2.18 0.47
CA GLU A 99 0.38 2.05 1.92
C GLU A 99 1.54 2.88 2.48
N ALA A 100 1.24 3.88 3.30
CA ALA A 100 2.22 4.83 3.82
C ALA A 100 2.50 4.61 5.31
N LYS A 101 3.76 4.77 5.73
CA LYS A 101 4.21 4.65 7.11
C LYS A 101 5.20 5.76 7.44
N ALA A 102 5.17 6.27 8.67
CA ALA A 102 6.09 7.30 9.14
C ALA A 102 7.01 6.83 10.28
N ILE A 103 6.63 5.77 11.00
CA ILE A 103 7.44 5.17 12.07
C ILE A 103 7.36 3.64 12.02
N ILE A 104 8.41 2.98 12.46
CA ILE A 104 8.50 1.50 12.46
C ILE A 104 7.34 0.82 13.21
N PRO A 105 6.88 1.29 14.37
CA PRO A 105 5.73 0.68 15.04
C PRO A 105 4.46 0.58 14.20
N GLU A 106 4.25 1.45 13.21
CA GLU A 106 3.12 1.38 12.27
C GLU A 106 3.20 0.16 11.33
N ALA A 107 4.37 -0.45 11.16
CA ALA A 107 4.52 -1.68 10.37
C ALA A 107 3.98 -2.91 11.11
N ALA A 108 4.05 -2.91 12.44
CA ALA A 108 3.45 -3.93 13.28
C ALA A 108 1.96 -3.63 13.44
N SER A 109 1.11 -4.53 12.98
CA SER A 109 -0.34 -4.37 13.06
C SER A 109 -0.95 -5.49 13.91
N PRO A 110 -1.99 -5.21 14.72
CA PRO A 110 -2.69 -6.26 15.43
C PRO A 110 -3.35 -7.22 14.46
N ARG A 111 -3.63 -8.42 14.95
CA ARG A 111 -4.44 -9.40 14.21
C ARG A 111 -5.79 -8.80 13.83
N THR A 112 -6.36 -9.33 12.75
CA THR A 112 -7.73 -8.96 12.34
C THR A 112 -8.74 -9.21 13.47
N ARG A 113 -9.72 -8.28 13.57
CA ARG A 113 -10.87 -8.40 14.47
C ARG A 113 -12.16 -8.81 13.72
N ALA A 114 -12.01 -9.57 12.65
CA ALA A 114 -13.11 -10.04 11.83
C ALA A 114 -14.00 -11.05 12.58
N THR A 115 -15.27 -11.12 12.17
CA THR A 115 -16.17 -12.21 12.62
C THR A 115 -15.64 -13.58 12.18
N PRO A 116 -16.04 -14.69 12.80
CA PRO A 116 -15.57 -16.02 12.41
C PRO A 116 -15.73 -16.32 10.91
N GLU A 117 -16.86 -15.93 10.31
CA GLU A 117 -17.15 -16.15 8.89
C GLU A 117 -16.21 -15.31 8.00
N SER A 118 -16.05 -14.03 8.34
CA SER A 118 -15.12 -13.13 7.65
C SER A 118 -13.67 -13.59 7.80
N LEU A 119 -13.29 -14.07 8.99
CA LEU A 119 -11.96 -14.57 9.29
C LEU A 119 -11.61 -15.78 8.41
N LYS A 120 -12.55 -16.71 8.21
CA LYS A 120 -12.34 -17.88 7.34
C LYS A 120 -11.95 -17.44 5.92
N LEU A 121 -12.68 -16.50 5.33
CA LEU A 121 -12.38 -15.98 4.00
C LEU A 121 -11.04 -15.24 3.96
N ILE A 122 -10.74 -14.43 4.98
CA ILE A 122 -9.46 -13.73 5.09
C ILE A 122 -8.28 -14.72 5.12
N LEU A 123 -8.36 -15.74 5.97
CA LEU A 123 -7.31 -16.76 6.11
C LEU A 123 -7.09 -17.52 4.81
N GLN A 124 -8.16 -17.87 4.10
CA GLN A 124 -8.09 -18.51 2.79
C GLN A 124 -7.39 -17.62 1.77
N SER A 125 -7.75 -16.34 1.70
CA SER A 125 -7.16 -15.38 0.76
C SER A 125 -5.69 -15.08 1.06
N LEU A 126 -5.34 -14.98 2.35
CA LEU A 126 -3.94 -14.85 2.77
C LEU A 126 -3.13 -16.10 2.40
N ALA A 127 -3.72 -17.30 2.55
CA ALA A 127 -3.07 -18.55 2.16
C ALA A 127 -2.85 -18.64 0.64
N GLU A 128 -3.82 -18.23 -0.18
CA GLU A 128 -3.67 -18.14 -1.64
C GLU A 128 -2.49 -17.22 -2.02
N ALA A 129 -2.45 -16.00 -1.47
CA ALA A 129 -1.41 -15.03 -1.74
C ALA A 129 -0.03 -15.49 -1.22
N ARG A 130 0.01 -16.07 -0.01
CA ARG A 130 1.24 -16.64 0.54
C ARG A 130 1.80 -17.75 -0.35
N HIS A 131 0.95 -18.67 -0.79
CA HIS A 131 1.38 -19.74 -1.69
C HIS A 131 2.01 -19.19 -2.98
N PHE A 132 1.49 -18.10 -3.49
CA PHE A 132 2.02 -17.45 -4.69
C PHE A 132 3.35 -16.72 -4.44
N PHE A 133 3.45 -15.90 -3.39
CA PHE A 133 4.63 -15.07 -3.14
C PHE A 133 5.75 -15.77 -2.37
N ALA A 134 5.37 -16.68 -1.48
CA ALA A 134 6.28 -17.37 -0.57
C ALA A 134 5.87 -18.86 -0.43
N PRO A 135 5.97 -19.67 -1.49
CA PRO A 135 5.42 -21.05 -1.51
C PRO A 135 6.06 -21.98 -0.49
N ARG A 136 7.25 -21.65 0.01
CA ARG A 136 7.96 -22.42 1.05
C ARG A 136 7.71 -21.89 2.47
N ALA A 137 7.03 -20.75 2.61
CA ALA A 137 6.79 -20.15 3.92
C ALA A 137 5.72 -20.93 4.68
N THR A 138 5.99 -21.18 5.96
CA THR A 138 5.04 -21.73 6.91
C THR A 138 4.47 -20.68 7.86
N SER A 139 4.91 -19.43 7.71
CA SER A 139 4.53 -18.29 8.54
C SER A 139 3.04 -17.96 8.43
N GLU A 140 2.47 -17.50 9.54
CA GLU A 140 1.09 -17.05 9.62
C GLU A 140 0.98 -15.57 9.16
N TRP A 141 0.31 -15.33 8.03
CA TRP A 141 0.13 -13.99 7.47
C TRP A 141 -0.98 -13.17 8.15
N SER A 142 -1.74 -13.77 9.05
CA SER A 142 -2.77 -13.10 9.85
C SER A 142 -2.26 -12.53 11.18
N GLY A 143 -0.96 -12.68 11.48
CA GLY A 143 -0.31 -12.26 12.72
C GLY A 143 0.15 -10.80 12.72
N THR A 144 1.32 -10.55 13.34
CA THR A 144 1.86 -9.21 13.62
C THR A 144 2.02 -8.30 12.40
N PHE A 145 2.23 -8.85 11.19
CA PHE A 145 2.36 -8.06 9.96
C PHE A 145 1.14 -8.19 9.06
N TYR A 146 -0.02 -8.40 9.66
CA TYR A 146 -1.28 -8.61 8.94
C TYR A 146 -1.58 -7.49 7.93
N GLN A 147 -1.31 -6.24 8.26
CA GLN A 147 -1.58 -5.12 7.36
C GLN A 147 -0.72 -5.20 6.08
N TYR A 148 0.57 -5.51 6.21
CA TYR A 148 1.45 -5.73 5.07
C TYR A 148 0.99 -6.93 4.22
N ALA A 149 0.70 -8.05 4.89
CA ALA A 149 0.23 -9.28 4.24
C ALA A 149 -1.09 -9.07 3.48
N ASN A 150 -2.04 -8.32 4.04
CA ASN A 150 -3.30 -8.07 3.37
C ASN A 150 -3.14 -7.15 2.14
N ARG A 151 -2.19 -6.22 2.13
CA ARG A 151 -1.86 -5.42 0.94
C ARG A 151 -1.30 -6.32 -0.17
N LEU A 152 -0.38 -7.22 0.17
CA LEU A 152 0.13 -8.23 -0.77
C LEU A 152 -1.00 -9.13 -1.30
N ALA A 153 -1.92 -9.57 -0.44
CA ALA A 153 -3.04 -10.40 -0.87
C ALA A 153 -3.94 -9.68 -1.88
N HIS A 154 -4.24 -8.40 -1.66
CA HIS A 154 -4.99 -7.61 -2.62
C HIS A 154 -4.23 -7.37 -3.92
N HIS A 155 -2.92 -7.11 -3.86
CA HIS A 155 -2.08 -6.98 -5.05
C HIS A 155 -2.07 -8.28 -5.87
N TYR A 156 -1.89 -9.44 -5.22
CA TYR A 156 -2.02 -10.75 -5.86
C TYR A 156 -3.39 -10.88 -6.54
N PHE A 157 -4.46 -10.56 -5.85
CA PHE A 157 -5.82 -10.69 -6.36
C PHE A 157 -6.08 -9.77 -7.56
N PHE A 158 -5.60 -8.54 -7.53
CA PHE A 158 -5.77 -7.60 -8.64
C PHE A 158 -4.93 -8.00 -9.85
N THR A 159 -3.66 -8.34 -9.65
CA THR A 159 -2.73 -8.61 -10.75
C THR A 159 -2.84 -10.04 -11.28
N LYS A 160 -2.77 -11.04 -10.41
CA LYS A 160 -2.66 -12.45 -10.84
C LYS A 160 -4.00 -13.10 -11.07
N VAL A 161 -4.99 -12.82 -10.23
CA VAL A 161 -6.34 -13.40 -10.39
C VAL A 161 -7.14 -12.63 -11.43
N ASN A 162 -7.09 -11.29 -11.40
CA ASN A 162 -7.92 -10.45 -12.25
C ASN A 162 -7.18 -9.78 -13.43
N GLY A 163 -5.87 -9.96 -13.56
CA GLY A 163 -5.09 -9.47 -14.71
C GLY A 163 -4.96 -7.95 -14.81
N LEU A 164 -5.23 -7.21 -13.72
CA LEU A 164 -5.09 -5.77 -13.72
C LEU A 164 -3.61 -5.36 -13.75
N GLN A 165 -3.27 -4.36 -14.53
CA GLN A 165 -1.95 -3.74 -14.47
C GLN A 165 -1.92 -2.82 -13.25
N SER A 166 -1.33 -3.29 -12.16
CA SER A 166 -1.28 -2.51 -10.93
C SER A 166 0.03 -2.65 -10.17
N HIS A 167 0.37 -1.60 -9.45
CA HIS A 167 1.53 -1.51 -8.57
C HIS A 167 1.07 -1.34 -7.12
N LEU A 168 1.76 -2.01 -6.22
CA LEU A 168 1.65 -1.80 -4.78
C LEU A 168 2.90 -1.08 -4.30
N VAL A 169 2.74 0.09 -3.72
CA VAL A 169 3.84 0.90 -3.19
C VAL A 169 3.73 0.99 -1.68
N PHE A 170 4.76 0.52 -0.99
CA PHE A 170 4.98 0.81 0.42
C PHE A 170 5.83 2.08 0.50
N LEU A 171 5.22 3.17 0.94
CA LEU A 171 5.85 4.48 1.07
C LEU A 171 6.26 4.73 2.51
N TYR A 172 7.56 4.86 2.74
CA TYR A 172 8.14 5.09 4.05
C TYR A 172 8.64 6.53 4.14
N PHE A 173 7.99 7.33 5.02
CA PHE A 173 8.48 8.64 5.34
C PHE A 173 9.65 8.53 6.31
N ILE A 174 10.74 9.22 6.03
CA ILE A 174 11.92 9.27 6.88
C ILE A 174 12.10 10.68 7.46
N ASN A 175 12.70 10.75 8.65
CA ASN A 175 12.91 12.01 9.40
C ASN A 175 11.61 12.77 9.74
N ALA A 176 10.48 12.05 9.92
CA ALA A 176 9.20 12.65 10.29
C ALA A 176 9.25 13.15 11.75
N GLU A 177 9.35 14.46 11.94
CA GLU A 177 9.56 15.09 13.27
C GLU A 177 8.24 15.25 14.07
N ASP A 178 7.11 15.05 13.44
CA ASP A 178 5.78 15.18 14.04
C ASP A 178 5.29 13.90 14.73
N VAL A 179 6.13 12.86 14.76
CA VAL A 179 5.89 11.57 15.43
C VAL A 179 7.04 11.25 16.38
N SER A 180 6.77 10.42 17.39
CA SER A 180 7.78 10.00 18.36
C SER A 180 8.80 9.07 17.70
N GLY A 181 10.07 9.50 17.67
CA GLY A 181 11.17 8.73 17.12
C GLY A 181 11.17 8.74 15.59
N PRO A 182 11.61 9.86 14.98
CA PRO A 182 11.76 9.93 13.53
C PRO A 182 12.68 8.81 13.05
N THR A 183 12.25 8.11 11.99
CA THR A 183 12.93 6.91 11.50
C THR A 183 13.82 7.28 10.32
N SER A 184 15.06 6.84 10.34
CA SER A 184 15.98 6.95 9.22
C SER A 184 15.69 5.85 8.15
N GLU A 185 16.21 6.03 6.95
CA GLU A 185 16.11 5.03 5.90
C GLU A 185 16.78 3.69 6.31
N ALA A 186 17.93 3.75 7.01
CA ALA A 186 18.64 2.56 7.46
C ALA A 186 17.82 1.74 8.46
N GLU A 187 17.15 2.40 9.40
CA GLU A 187 16.26 1.76 10.37
C GLU A 187 15.05 1.12 9.67
N TRP A 188 14.44 1.82 8.71
CA TRP A 188 13.35 1.24 7.90
C TRP A 188 13.78 0.00 7.14
N ARG A 189 14.95 0.04 6.47
CA ARG A 189 15.48 -1.12 5.74
C ARG A 189 15.69 -2.33 6.65
N GLY A 190 16.21 -2.13 7.87
CA GLY A 190 16.33 -3.19 8.86
C GLY A 190 14.99 -3.76 9.31
N ALA A 191 14.01 -2.89 9.60
CA ALA A 191 12.66 -3.31 9.98
C ALA A 191 11.94 -4.08 8.86
N ILE A 192 12.09 -3.65 7.62
CA ILE A 192 11.51 -4.32 6.44
C ILE A 192 12.15 -5.70 6.23
N GLN A 193 13.46 -5.83 6.38
CA GLN A 193 14.13 -7.13 6.30
C GLN A 193 13.59 -8.12 7.35
N LEU A 194 13.40 -7.66 8.57
CA LEU A 194 12.78 -8.46 9.63
C LEU A 194 11.34 -8.87 9.29
N LEU A 195 10.55 -7.92 8.78
CA LEU A 195 9.17 -8.15 8.33
C LEU A 195 9.12 -9.20 7.20
N HIS A 196 9.98 -9.06 6.19
CA HIS A 196 10.07 -10.03 5.10
C HIS A 196 10.46 -11.41 5.60
N ALA A 197 11.46 -11.52 6.48
CA ALA A 197 11.84 -12.78 7.10
C ALA A 197 10.69 -13.42 7.87
N ALA A 198 9.96 -12.63 8.66
CA ALA A 198 8.81 -13.10 9.43
C ALA A 198 7.66 -13.61 8.54
N LEU A 199 7.45 -13.01 7.37
CA LEU A 199 6.44 -13.44 6.40
C LEU A 199 6.95 -14.55 5.46
N GLY A 200 8.24 -14.90 5.52
CA GLY A 200 8.88 -15.88 4.64
C GLY A 200 9.04 -15.38 3.20
N LEU A 201 9.05 -14.07 3.01
CA LEU A 201 9.34 -13.43 1.73
C LEU A 201 10.85 -13.44 1.44
N SER A 202 11.24 -13.32 0.17
CA SER A 202 12.64 -13.17 -0.19
C SER A 202 13.21 -11.86 0.37
N SER A 203 14.39 -11.93 0.98
CA SER A 203 15.11 -10.74 1.45
C SER A 203 15.74 -9.91 0.32
N ASN A 204 15.95 -10.53 -0.84
CA ASN A 204 16.72 -9.93 -1.93
C ASN A 204 15.88 -9.47 -3.13
N ARG A 205 14.60 -9.78 -3.14
CA ARG A 205 13.73 -9.44 -4.26
C ARG A 205 12.28 -9.25 -3.80
N LEU A 206 11.75 -8.07 -4.04
CA LEU A 206 10.33 -7.80 -3.88
C LEU A 206 9.49 -8.59 -4.90
N PRO A 207 8.26 -8.96 -4.55
CA PRO A 207 7.30 -9.50 -5.52
C PRO A 207 7.11 -8.54 -6.71
N VAL A 208 6.84 -9.09 -7.88
CA VAL A 208 6.62 -8.29 -9.10
C VAL A 208 5.46 -7.31 -8.90
N GLY A 209 5.69 -6.05 -9.23
CA GLY A 209 4.72 -4.97 -9.05
C GLY A 209 4.60 -4.45 -7.63
N VAL A 210 5.45 -4.92 -6.70
CA VAL A 210 5.56 -4.40 -5.33
C VAL A 210 6.83 -3.56 -5.23
N HIS A 211 6.72 -2.37 -4.66
CA HIS A 211 7.80 -1.39 -4.59
C HIS A 211 7.91 -0.79 -3.19
N GLU A 212 9.12 -0.38 -2.83
CA GLU A 212 9.44 0.36 -1.61
C GLU A 212 9.98 1.72 -2.00
N VAL A 213 9.40 2.78 -1.44
CA VAL A 213 9.81 4.16 -1.69
C VAL A 213 10.10 4.84 -0.36
N PHE A 214 11.26 5.47 -0.27
CA PHE A 214 11.66 6.27 0.89
C PHE A 214 11.59 7.75 0.52
N LEU A 215 10.87 8.52 1.35
CA LEU A 215 10.71 9.96 1.14
C LEU A 215 11.08 10.73 2.39
N ASP A 216 12.12 11.54 2.28
CA ASP A 216 12.56 12.41 3.35
C ASP A 216 11.62 13.61 3.47
N VAL A 217 10.97 13.76 4.63
CA VAL A 217 10.02 14.85 4.86
C VAL A 217 10.70 16.22 4.86
N ARG A 218 12.01 16.29 5.05
CA ARG A 218 12.78 17.55 4.97
C ARG A 218 12.79 18.15 3.57
N LEU A 219 12.50 17.37 2.55
CA LEU A 219 12.30 17.82 1.17
C LEU A 219 10.93 18.50 0.96
N LEU A 220 10.04 18.43 1.95
CA LEU A 220 8.67 18.94 1.89
C LEU A 220 8.49 20.23 2.73
N ARG A 221 9.56 21.01 2.87
CA ARG A 221 9.57 22.28 3.63
C ARG A 221 9.78 23.47 2.70
#